data_eff73b80c03d516a34c7ec655c90683c
#
_entry.id   eff73b80c03d516a34c7ec655c90683c
#
_cell.length_a   1.000
_cell.length_b   1.000
_cell.length_c   1.000
_cell.angle_alpha   90.00
_cell.angle_beta   90.00
_cell.angle_gamma   90.00
#
_symmetry.space_group_name_H-M   'P 1'
#
loop_
_entity.id
_entity.type
_entity.pdbx_description
1 polymer ?
#
loop_
_entity_poly.entity_id
_entity_poly.type
_entity_poly.pdbx_seq_one_letter_code
_entity_poly.pdbx_strand_id
1 'polypeptide(L)'
;MKTGTEYANEAEKSKYDSLKYSQVDCQAFCELVLKNIGVRQANGKVYDWRGSNDMFRNAVSWRGTLAECRKKYGCIPRGSWAFMVAHDGGEVTRGYHDELGNAAHVAIVVNENQVRDSTKGSKRDGVAYRTITDFNYIGIPKMLDIGSTSHNIIEIDTDELNSVLTSLNQINNIMKGWLPK
;
A
#
# COMPACT_ATOMS: atom_id res chain seq x y z
N MET A 1 7.24 3.27 -17.24
CA MET A 1 7.44 2.88 -15.83
C MET A 1 6.25 2.02 -15.43
N LYS A 2 6.43 1.00 -14.56
CA LYS A 2 5.30 0.21 -14.03
C LYS A 2 4.55 1.02 -13.00
N THR A 3 3.21 0.81 -12.90
CA THR A 3 2.36 1.56 -11.98
C THR A 3 2.29 0.91 -10.60
N GLY A 4 1.95 1.69 -9.57
CA GLY A 4 1.65 1.17 -8.25
C GLY A 4 0.51 0.15 -8.24
N THR A 5 -0.49 0.36 -9.11
CA THR A 5 -1.60 -0.59 -9.28
C THR A 5 -1.14 -1.94 -9.82
N GLU A 6 -0.26 -1.98 -10.86
CA GLU A 6 0.31 -3.22 -11.37
C GLU A 6 1.09 -3.96 -10.28
N TYR A 7 1.86 -3.21 -9.47
CA TYR A 7 2.64 -3.75 -8.37
C TYR A 7 1.75 -4.35 -7.27
N ALA A 8 0.72 -3.64 -6.84
CA ALA A 8 -0.22 -4.14 -5.85
C ALA A 8 -1.02 -5.35 -6.36
N ASN A 9 -1.50 -5.31 -7.62
CA ASN A 9 -2.19 -6.45 -8.24
C ASN A 9 -1.30 -7.71 -8.29
N GLU A 10 -0.02 -7.55 -8.55
CA GLU A 10 0.91 -8.68 -8.49
C GLU A 10 1.06 -9.20 -7.06
N ALA A 11 1.19 -8.30 -6.07
CA ALA A 11 1.33 -8.68 -4.67
C ALA A 11 0.12 -9.49 -4.15
N GLU A 12 -1.09 -9.26 -4.68
CA GLU A 12 -2.32 -9.93 -4.27
C GLU A 12 -2.50 -11.35 -4.86
N LYS A 13 -1.62 -11.80 -5.74
CA LYS A 13 -1.75 -13.13 -6.35
C LYS A 13 -1.56 -14.24 -5.32
N SER A 14 -2.43 -15.25 -5.36
CA SER A 14 -2.46 -16.39 -4.45
C SER A 14 -1.19 -17.24 -4.45
N LYS A 15 -0.38 -17.16 -5.52
CA LYS A 15 0.90 -17.88 -5.59
C LYS A 15 1.88 -17.54 -4.46
N TYR A 16 1.66 -16.43 -3.76
CA TYR A 16 2.47 -16.01 -2.61
C TYR A 16 1.95 -16.53 -1.27
N ASP A 17 0.72 -17.03 -1.19
CA ASP A 17 0.07 -17.42 0.07
C ASP A 17 0.78 -18.57 0.80
N SER A 18 1.49 -19.42 0.04
CA SER A 18 2.24 -20.56 0.58
C SER A 18 3.66 -20.22 1.00
N LEU A 19 4.16 -19.01 0.70
CA LEU A 19 5.53 -18.61 1.03
C LEU A 19 5.68 -18.36 2.53
N LYS A 20 6.68 -19.00 3.14
CA LYS A 20 7.07 -18.82 4.53
C LYS A 20 8.01 -17.65 4.70
N TYR A 21 8.03 -17.04 5.88
CA TYR A 21 8.95 -15.95 6.19
C TYR A 21 10.43 -16.33 6.01
N SER A 22 10.79 -17.58 6.28
CA SER A 22 12.15 -18.09 6.06
C SER A 22 12.56 -18.18 4.59
N GLN A 23 11.60 -18.18 3.65
CA GLN A 23 11.82 -18.20 2.21
C GLN A 23 11.84 -16.78 1.62
N VAL A 24 10.98 -15.91 2.18
CA VAL A 24 10.84 -14.53 1.74
C VAL A 24 10.45 -13.69 2.95
N ASP A 25 11.35 -12.84 3.44
CA ASP A 25 11.06 -11.88 4.49
C ASP A 25 10.29 -10.66 3.95
N CYS A 26 10.03 -9.67 4.80
CA CYS A 26 9.24 -8.50 4.44
C CYS A 26 9.83 -7.69 3.27
N GLN A 27 11.15 -7.49 3.28
CA GLN A 27 11.88 -6.81 2.22
C GLN A 27 11.91 -7.65 0.95
N ALA A 28 12.33 -8.92 1.07
CA ALA A 28 12.44 -9.84 -0.06
C ALA A 28 11.09 -10.04 -0.77
N PHE A 29 9.96 -9.95 -0.05
CA PHE A 29 8.63 -9.98 -0.65
C PHE A 29 8.41 -8.76 -1.56
N CYS A 30 8.73 -7.56 -1.10
CA CYS A 30 8.63 -6.35 -1.92
C CYS A 30 9.49 -6.45 -3.19
N GLU A 31 10.72 -6.96 -3.07
CA GLU A 31 11.65 -7.15 -4.18
C GLU A 31 11.18 -8.22 -5.17
N LEU A 32 10.65 -9.33 -4.64
CA LEU A 32 10.10 -10.43 -5.45
C LEU A 32 8.94 -9.96 -6.32
N VAL A 33 8.04 -9.15 -5.75
CA VAL A 33 6.90 -8.58 -6.50
C VAL A 33 7.40 -7.61 -7.58
N LEU A 34 8.36 -6.71 -7.29
CA LEU A 34 8.99 -5.85 -8.29
C LEU A 34 9.63 -6.67 -9.42
N LYS A 35 10.37 -7.71 -9.05
CA LYS A 35 10.99 -8.64 -10.01
C LYS A 35 9.93 -9.26 -10.94
N ASN A 36 8.81 -9.69 -10.40
CA ASN A 36 7.77 -10.40 -11.15
C ASN A 36 6.97 -9.51 -12.10
N ILE A 37 6.88 -8.20 -11.85
CA ILE A 37 6.33 -7.23 -12.81
C ILE A 37 7.38 -6.67 -13.77
N GLY A 38 8.63 -7.17 -13.72
CA GLY A 38 9.69 -6.76 -14.64
C GLY A 38 10.40 -5.46 -14.28
N VAL A 39 10.20 -4.93 -13.06
CA VAL A 39 10.93 -3.72 -12.59
C VAL A 39 12.36 -4.09 -12.23
N ARG A 40 13.32 -3.33 -12.77
CA ARG A 40 14.76 -3.53 -12.64
C ARG A 40 15.48 -2.20 -12.39
N GLN A 41 16.69 -2.28 -11.84
CA GLN A 41 17.62 -1.16 -11.81
C GLN A 41 18.07 -0.78 -13.23
N ALA A 42 18.64 0.41 -13.39
CA ALA A 42 19.14 0.88 -14.69
C ALA A 42 20.20 -0.05 -15.33
N ASN A 43 20.93 -0.82 -14.51
CA ASN A 43 21.90 -1.82 -14.96
C ASN A 43 21.27 -3.20 -15.27
N GLY A 44 19.94 -3.32 -15.27
CA GLY A 44 19.19 -4.56 -15.52
C GLY A 44 19.11 -5.52 -14.34
N LYS A 45 19.82 -5.26 -13.23
CA LYS A 45 19.76 -6.10 -12.02
C LYS A 45 18.43 -5.97 -11.31
N VAL A 46 18.02 -7.00 -10.57
CA VAL A 46 16.93 -6.93 -9.61
C VAL A 46 17.30 -6.00 -8.44
N TYR A 47 16.29 -5.43 -7.79
CA TYR A 47 16.53 -4.71 -6.54
C TYR A 47 16.89 -5.71 -5.44
N ASP A 48 17.81 -5.31 -4.58
CA ASP A 48 18.36 -6.09 -3.46
C ASP A 48 18.84 -5.07 -2.40
N TRP A 49 17.93 -4.67 -1.52
CA TRP A 49 18.24 -3.70 -0.47
C TRP A 49 18.79 -4.39 0.78
N ARG A 50 19.49 -3.65 1.61
CA ARG A 50 20.06 -4.13 2.88
C ARG A 50 19.04 -4.03 4.04
N GLY A 51 17.79 -4.41 3.81
CA GLY A 51 16.73 -4.38 4.79
C GLY A 51 15.73 -3.23 4.59
N SER A 52 14.64 -3.30 5.35
CA SER A 52 13.59 -2.29 5.33
C SER A 52 14.08 -0.88 5.70
N ASN A 53 15.12 -0.77 6.53
CA ASN A 53 15.77 0.51 6.82
C ASN A 53 16.42 1.15 5.59
N ASP A 54 17.06 0.36 4.74
CA ASP A 54 17.65 0.84 3.49
C ASP A 54 16.54 1.25 2.49
N MET A 55 15.50 0.46 2.37
CA MET A 55 14.33 0.81 1.55
C MET A 55 13.70 2.14 2.01
N PHE A 56 13.49 2.30 3.32
CA PHE A 56 12.89 3.50 3.90
C PHE A 56 13.69 4.77 3.62
N ARG A 57 15.03 4.67 3.58
CA ARG A 57 15.92 5.80 3.35
C ARG A 57 16.19 6.07 1.88
N ASN A 58 16.49 5.02 1.12
CA ASN A 58 17.12 5.15 -0.18
C ASN A 58 16.21 4.82 -1.36
N ALA A 59 15.11 4.07 -1.15
CA ALA A 59 14.28 3.58 -2.23
C ALA A 59 12.98 4.36 -2.46
N VAL A 60 12.67 5.36 -1.60
CA VAL A 60 11.45 6.16 -1.69
C VAL A 60 11.73 7.58 -2.17
N SER A 61 10.84 8.13 -2.99
CA SER A 61 10.85 9.53 -3.44
C SER A 61 10.21 10.48 -2.43
N TRP A 62 9.30 9.96 -1.61
CA TRP A 62 8.65 10.64 -0.51
C TRP A 62 8.40 9.65 0.62
N ARG A 63 8.43 10.14 1.87
CA ARG A 63 8.00 9.41 3.07
C ARG A 63 7.33 10.35 4.05
N GLY A 64 6.41 9.82 4.84
CA GLY A 64 5.72 10.52 5.91
C GLY A 64 4.77 9.59 6.64
N THR A 65 4.13 10.09 7.69
CA THR A 65 3.09 9.38 8.43
C THR A 65 1.86 9.09 7.55
N LEU A 66 0.98 8.18 7.98
CA LEU A 66 -0.28 7.93 7.29
C LEU A 66 -1.11 9.21 7.11
N ALA A 67 -1.14 10.07 8.15
CA ALA A 67 -1.87 11.34 8.12
C ALA A 67 -1.28 12.31 7.09
N GLU A 68 0.04 12.45 7.05
CA GLU A 68 0.74 13.28 6.06
C GLU A 68 0.55 12.75 4.64
N CYS A 69 0.54 11.42 4.47
CA CYS A 69 0.26 10.79 3.19
C CYS A 69 -1.14 11.15 2.68
N ARG A 70 -2.17 10.97 3.51
CA ARG A 70 -3.54 11.36 3.17
C ARG A 70 -3.67 12.84 2.88
N LYS A 71 -3.01 13.70 3.67
CA LYS A 71 -2.99 15.14 3.42
C LYS A 71 -2.38 15.50 2.06
N LYS A 72 -1.28 14.82 1.68
CA LYS A 72 -0.54 15.10 0.45
C LYS A 72 -1.19 14.52 -0.80
N TYR A 73 -1.68 13.29 -0.72
CA TYR A 73 -2.18 12.54 -1.88
C TYR A 73 -3.69 12.33 -1.89
N GLY A 74 -4.40 12.77 -0.83
CA GLY A 74 -5.83 12.56 -0.67
C GLY A 74 -6.22 11.16 -0.18
N CYS A 75 -5.30 10.19 -0.25
CA CYS A 75 -5.48 8.79 0.15
C CYS A 75 -4.13 8.17 0.50
N ILE A 76 -4.12 6.88 0.88
CA ILE A 76 -2.91 6.07 0.89
C ILE A 76 -2.80 5.40 -0.48
N PRO A 77 -1.81 5.77 -1.33
CA PRO A 77 -1.76 5.30 -2.70
C PRO A 77 -1.48 3.79 -2.78
N ARG A 78 -2.25 3.09 -3.61
CA ARG A 78 -2.04 1.67 -3.92
C ARG A 78 -0.67 1.44 -4.53
N GLY A 79 0.06 0.42 -4.05
CA GLY A 79 1.43 0.12 -4.47
C GLY A 79 2.51 0.93 -3.76
N SER A 80 2.16 1.86 -2.86
CA SER A 80 3.13 2.43 -1.93
C SER A 80 3.61 1.40 -0.92
N TRP A 81 4.66 1.72 -0.18
CA TRP A 81 5.14 0.90 0.92
C TRP A 81 4.69 1.46 2.26
N ALA A 82 4.18 0.59 3.12
CA ALA A 82 3.92 0.90 4.51
C ALA A 82 5.08 0.40 5.38
N PHE A 83 5.53 1.20 6.35
CA PHE A 83 6.63 0.87 7.24
C PHE A 83 6.18 0.93 8.70
N MET A 84 6.74 0.02 9.50
CA MET A 84 6.71 0.11 10.96
C MET A 84 8.01 0.76 11.41
N VAL A 85 7.93 2.01 11.87
CA VAL A 85 9.09 2.80 12.30
C VAL A 85 9.01 3.04 13.80
N ALA A 86 10.07 2.67 14.51
CA ALA A 86 10.24 2.91 15.94
C ALA A 86 11.44 3.85 16.17
N HIS A 87 11.40 4.61 17.26
CA HIS A 87 12.53 5.42 17.72
C HIS A 87 13.21 4.72 18.92
N ASP A 88 13.73 3.50 18.65
CA ASP A 88 14.33 2.61 19.64
C ASP A 88 15.86 2.50 19.51
N GLY A 89 16.46 3.28 18.60
CA GLY A 89 17.90 3.25 18.32
C GLY A 89 18.36 2.04 17.50
N GLY A 90 17.44 1.18 17.05
CA GLY A 90 17.76 0.01 16.25
C GLY A 90 18.39 0.34 14.88
N GLU A 91 18.11 1.53 14.35
CA GLU A 91 18.73 2.06 13.13
C GLU A 91 20.23 2.34 13.33
N VAL A 92 20.64 2.79 14.52
CA VAL A 92 22.05 3.09 14.84
C VAL A 92 22.90 1.83 14.77
N THR A 93 22.41 0.71 15.27
CA THR A 93 23.12 -0.59 15.20
C THR A 93 23.31 -1.08 13.76
N ARG A 94 22.56 -0.52 12.80
CA ARG A 94 22.65 -0.79 11.36
C ARG A 94 23.44 0.28 10.61
N GLY A 95 24.05 1.24 11.33
CA GLY A 95 24.90 2.29 10.78
C GLY A 95 24.16 3.52 10.26
N TYR A 96 22.89 3.74 10.66
CA TYR A 96 22.12 4.93 10.33
C TYR A 96 22.08 5.89 11.51
N HIS A 97 22.43 7.17 11.27
CA HIS A 97 22.54 8.24 12.29
C HIS A 97 21.75 9.49 11.87
N ASP A 98 20.57 9.29 11.26
CA ASP A 98 19.81 10.34 10.58
C ASP A 98 18.48 10.71 11.29
N GLU A 99 18.26 10.19 12.48
CA GLU A 99 17.06 10.46 13.31
C GLU A 99 15.73 10.03 12.67
N LEU A 100 15.76 9.34 11.52
CA LEU A 100 14.54 8.87 10.84
C LEU A 100 13.87 7.69 11.55
N GLY A 101 14.52 7.11 12.56
CA GLY A 101 14.07 5.96 13.30
C GLY A 101 14.35 4.62 12.61
N ASN A 102 14.03 3.55 13.31
CA ASN A 102 14.24 2.18 12.89
C ASN A 102 13.02 1.65 12.11
N ALA A 103 13.10 1.62 10.78
CA ALA A 103 12.11 0.99 9.93
C ALA A 103 12.27 -0.53 9.99
N ALA A 104 11.73 -1.16 11.02
CA ALA A 104 11.93 -2.58 11.32
C ALA A 104 11.16 -3.53 10.39
N HIS A 105 10.12 -3.04 9.69
CA HIS A 105 9.25 -3.84 8.84
C HIS A 105 8.72 -3.03 7.66
N VAL A 106 8.41 -3.73 6.55
CA VAL A 106 7.84 -3.12 5.33
C VAL A 106 6.75 -4.01 4.75
N ALA A 107 5.73 -3.38 4.16
CA ALA A 107 4.61 -4.02 3.48
C ALA A 107 4.24 -3.28 2.19
N ILE A 108 3.50 -3.95 1.31
CA ILE A 108 2.94 -3.36 0.09
C ILE A 108 1.49 -2.94 0.37
N VAL A 109 1.17 -1.67 0.12
CA VAL A 109 -0.21 -1.18 0.22
C VAL A 109 -1.03 -1.73 -0.95
N VAL A 110 -2.10 -2.48 -0.63
CA VAL A 110 -2.98 -3.08 -1.63
C VAL A 110 -4.32 -2.35 -1.75
N ASN A 111 -4.73 -1.64 -0.71
CA ASN A 111 -5.84 -0.68 -0.75
C ASN A 111 -5.72 0.29 0.43
N GLU A 112 -6.68 1.21 0.58
CA GLU A 112 -6.70 2.27 1.60
C GLU A 112 -6.61 1.73 3.04
N ASN A 113 -7.06 0.50 3.28
CA ASN A 113 -7.17 -0.11 4.61
C ASN A 113 -6.26 -1.32 4.81
N GLN A 114 -5.65 -1.84 3.75
CA GLN A 114 -4.92 -3.11 3.79
C GLN A 114 -3.56 -3.04 3.12
N VAL A 115 -2.65 -3.78 3.71
CA VAL A 115 -1.34 -4.09 3.15
C VAL A 115 -1.18 -5.58 2.97
N ARG A 116 -0.19 -5.97 2.17
CA ARG A 116 0.29 -7.34 2.09
C ARG A 116 1.77 -7.38 2.40
N ASP A 117 2.15 -8.24 3.34
CA ASP A 117 3.53 -8.36 3.83
C ASP A 117 3.91 -9.82 4.08
N SER A 118 5.20 -10.08 4.22
CA SER A 118 5.69 -11.32 4.79
C SER A 118 6.16 -11.06 6.23
N THR A 119 5.58 -11.77 7.17
CA THR A 119 5.87 -11.57 8.61
C THR A 119 6.01 -12.90 9.33
N LYS A 120 6.77 -12.89 10.43
CA LYS A 120 6.89 -14.02 11.37
C LYS A 120 6.41 -13.58 12.74
N GLY A 121 5.36 -14.22 13.23
CA GLY A 121 4.79 -13.97 14.55
C GLY A 121 4.12 -15.22 15.12
N SER A 122 3.57 -15.13 16.32
CA SER A 122 2.93 -16.27 16.99
C SER A 122 1.76 -16.90 16.24
N LYS A 123 1.10 -16.13 15.39
CA LYS A 123 -0.09 -16.54 14.64
C LYS A 123 0.10 -16.54 13.12
N ARG A 124 1.25 -16.11 12.60
CA ARG A 124 1.51 -15.94 11.15
C ARG A 124 2.96 -16.29 10.84
N ASP A 125 3.16 -16.96 9.71
CA ASP A 125 4.48 -17.27 9.18
C ASP A 125 4.43 -17.19 7.65
N GLY A 126 4.84 -16.06 7.10
CA GLY A 126 4.91 -15.80 5.67
C GLY A 126 3.98 -14.68 5.19
N VAL A 127 3.56 -14.78 3.90
CA VAL A 127 2.82 -13.72 3.23
C VAL A 127 1.34 -13.73 3.62
N ALA A 128 0.85 -12.58 4.07
CA ALA A 128 -0.54 -12.41 4.51
C ALA A 128 -1.04 -10.97 4.32
N TYR A 129 -2.36 -10.78 4.41
CA TYR A 129 -2.97 -9.46 4.53
C TYR A 129 -2.93 -8.96 5.97
N ARG A 130 -2.70 -7.66 6.13
CA ARG A 130 -2.79 -6.95 7.40
C ARG A 130 -3.50 -5.62 7.24
N THR A 131 -3.96 -5.05 8.36
CA THR A 131 -4.53 -3.71 8.36
C THR A 131 -3.42 -2.65 8.23
N ILE A 132 -3.70 -1.57 7.51
CA ILE A 132 -2.77 -0.45 7.32
C ILE A 132 -2.45 0.24 8.65
N THR A 133 -3.36 0.21 9.63
CA THR A 133 -3.19 0.83 10.95
C THR A 133 -2.14 0.17 11.83
N ASP A 134 -1.64 -1.02 11.45
CA ASP A 134 -0.48 -1.65 12.09
C ASP A 134 0.84 -0.94 11.72
N PHE A 135 0.81 -0.04 10.75
CA PHE A 135 1.94 0.71 10.22
C PHE A 135 1.79 2.19 10.54
N ASN A 136 2.88 2.92 10.61
CA ASN A 136 2.86 4.34 10.97
C ASN A 136 3.45 5.27 9.92
N TYR A 137 4.18 4.75 8.93
CA TYR A 137 4.75 5.53 7.83
C TYR A 137 4.41 4.92 6.46
N ILE A 138 4.31 5.80 5.47
CA ILE A 138 4.18 5.45 4.05
C ILE A 138 5.40 5.99 3.29
N GLY A 139 5.90 5.19 2.37
CA GLY A 139 6.93 5.59 1.42
C GLY A 139 6.47 5.36 -0.02
N ILE A 140 6.77 6.31 -0.90
CA ILE A 140 6.46 6.23 -2.33
C ILE A 140 7.68 5.66 -3.06
N PRO A 141 7.62 4.43 -3.61
CA PRO A 141 8.73 3.82 -4.32
C PRO A 141 9.20 4.65 -5.52
N LYS A 142 10.52 4.92 -5.62
CA LYS A 142 11.11 5.71 -6.72
C LYS A 142 10.95 5.08 -8.10
N MET A 143 10.88 3.74 -8.16
CA MET A 143 10.90 2.95 -9.38
C MET A 143 9.51 2.64 -9.94
N LEU A 144 8.44 3.10 -9.28
CA LEU A 144 7.06 2.93 -9.69
C LEU A 144 6.43 4.29 -9.99
N ASP A 145 5.55 4.30 -10.98
CA ASP A 145 4.59 5.39 -11.13
C ASP A 145 3.45 5.16 -10.13
N ILE A 146 3.61 5.73 -8.96
CA ILE A 146 2.54 5.86 -7.98
C ILE A 146 1.87 7.18 -8.33
N GLY A 147 1.03 7.19 -9.35
CA GLY A 147 0.35 8.38 -9.80
C GLY A 147 -0.11 9.19 -8.59
N SER A 148 0.20 10.49 -8.57
CA SER A 148 -0.67 11.39 -7.81
C SER A 148 -2.06 10.96 -8.23
N THR A 149 -2.81 10.35 -7.34
CA THR A 149 -4.23 10.21 -7.55
C THR A 149 -4.71 11.65 -7.68
N SER A 150 -4.59 12.21 -8.90
CA SER A 150 -5.65 13.08 -9.31
C SER A 150 -6.86 12.24 -8.93
N HIS A 151 -7.56 12.61 -7.90
CA HIS A 151 -8.92 12.18 -7.77
C HIS A 151 -9.43 12.26 -9.21
N ASN A 152 -9.71 11.13 -9.84
CA ASN A 152 -10.84 11.11 -10.69
C ASN A 152 -11.94 11.49 -9.70
N ILE A 153 -12.09 12.79 -9.46
CA ILE A 153 -13.39 13.35 -9.23
C ILE A 153 -14.07 12.81 -10.48
N ILE A 154 -14.78 11.68 -10.33
CA ILE A 154 -15.90 11.40 -11.18
C ILE A 154 -16.67 12.68 -10.95
N GLU A 155 -16.56 13.65 -11.87
CA GLU A 155 -17.57 14.67 -12.02
C GLU A 155 -18.83 13.85 -12.28
N ILE A 156 -19.48 13.45 -11.17
CA ILE A 156 -20.81 12.87 -11.25
C ILE A 156 -21.58 14.03 -11.79
N ASP A 157 -21.97 13.90 -13.05
CA ASP A 157 -22.85 14.85 -13.70
C ASP A 157 -24.00 15.05 -12.73
N THR A 158 -24.15 16.28 -12.23
CA THR A 158 -25.20 16.64 -11.27
C THR A 158 -26.57 16.25 -11.80
N ASP A 159 -26.75 16.22 -13.13
CA ASP A 159 -27.97 15.81 -13.81
C ASP A 159 -28.17 14.28 -13.72
N GLU A 160 -27.10 13.50 -13.82
CA GLU A 160 -27.14 12.03 -13.63
C GLU A 160 -27.43 11.67 -12.17
N LEU A 161 -26.83 12.37 -11.22
CA LEU A 161 -27.10 12.20 -9.78
C LEU A 161 -28.57 12.56 -9.45
N ASN A 162 -29.09 13.66 -9.99
CA ASN A 162 -30.46 14.09 -9.82
C ASN A 162 -31.45 13.11 -10.47
N SER A 163 -31.10 12.51 -11.60
CA SER A 163 -31.89 11.47 -12.26
C SER A 163 -32.00 10.21 -11.41
N VAL A 164 -30.89 9.75 -10.83
CA VAL A 164 -30.86 8.60 -9.92
C VAL A 164 -31.67 8.89 -8.65
N LEU A 165 -31.52 10.08 -8.06
CA LEU A 165 -32.25 10.50 -6.86
C LEU A 165 -33.74 10.55 -7.13
N THR A 166 -34.17 11.05 -8.28
CA THR A 166 -35.56 11.10 -8.72
C THR A 166 -36.15 9.69 -8.85
N SER A 167 -35.41 8.78 -9.46
CA SER A 167 -35.79 7.37 -9.61
C SER A 167 -35.93 6.66 -8.26
N LEU A 168 -35.03 6.88 -7.32
CA LEU A 168 -35.09 6.34 -5.96
C LEU A 168 -36.29 6.86 -5.20
N ASN A 169 -36.63 8.14 -5.34
CA ASN A 169 -37.81 8.74 -4.71
C ASN A 169 -39.10 8.16 -5.29
N GLN A 170 -39.19 7.90 -6.57
CA GLN A 170 -40.33 7.23 -7.21
C GLN A 170 -40.50 5.81 -6.68
N ILE A 171 -39.44 5.01 -6.58
CA ILE A 171 -39.46 3.66 -6.00
C ILE A 171 -39.95 3.70 -4.56
N ASN A 172 -39.43 4.63 -3.75
CA ASN A 172 -39.83 4.77 -2.34
C ASN A 172 -41.32 5.12 -2.18
N ASN A 173 -41.85 5.97 -3.07
CA ASN A 173 -43.28 6.32 -3.08
C ASN A 173 -44.17 5.12 -3.48
N ILE A 174 -43.75 4.32 -4.45
CA ILE A 174 -44.42 3.08 -4.82
C ILE A 174 -44.44 2.09 -3.66
N MET A 175 -43.32 1.90 -2.99
CA MET A 175 -43.21 1.00 -1.83
C MET A 175 -44.10 1.43 -0.66
N LYS A 176 -44.19 2.75 -0.38
CA LYS A 176 -45.09 3.28 0.66
C LYS A 176 -46.56 3.05 0.34
N GLY A 177 -46.95 3.00 -0.92
CA GLY A 177 -48.31 2.69 -1.35
C GLY A 177 -48.73 1.21 -1.20
N TRP A 178 -47.72 0.32 -0.96
CA TRP A 178 -47.92 -1.13 -0.81
C TRP A 178 -47.93 -1.60 0.64
N LEU A 179 -47.69 -0.73 1.62
CA LEU A 179 -47.78 -1.08 3.03
C LEU A 179 -49.26 -1.13 3.44
N PRO A 180 -49.76 -2.26 4.00
CA PRO A 180 -51.13 -2.34 4.48
C PRO A 180 -51.37 -1.32 5.61
N LYS A 181 -52.51 -0.65 5.54
CA LYS A 181 -52.98 0.28 6.60
C LYS A 181 -53.39 -0.51 7.84
#